data_4062a9283b55b0c5b6d5bf8c05d9be4d
#
_entry.id   4062a9283b55b0c5b6d5bf8c05d9be4d
#
_cell.length_a   1.000
_cell.length_b   1.000
_cell.length_c   1.000
_cell.angle_alpha   90.00
_cell.angle_beta   90.00
_cell.angle_gamma   90.00
#
_symmetry.space_group_name_H-M   'P 1'
#
loop_
_entity.id
_entity.type
_entity.pdbx_description
1 polymer ?
#
loop_
_entity_poly.entity_id
_entity_poly.type
_entity_poly.pdbx_seq_one_letter_code
_entity_poly.pdbx_strand_id
1 'polypeptide(L)'
;ILLCLTAVSAIILGMGMTTTAVYITVAALIVPSLIESGIMPIAAHMFAFYFGVVSTITPPVALASFAGAAIAKSPPMSTAVESSKVGIAKYIVPFAFVYNPSLLMEGPIIWSIYSLISVLLAYWCMTLGLEGWFNGKLNAFKRTLALIGSVALLIPPLQNIYGIDGIYYNFIGVL
;
A
#
# COMPACT_ATOMS: atom_id res chain seq x y z
N ILE A 1 6.79 -2.87 14.03
CA ILE A 1 5.86 -2.19 14.96
C ILE A 1 5.82 -0.69 14.67
N LEU A 2 6.97 0.03 14.58
CA LEU A 2 7.02 1.47 14.33
C LEU A 2 6.19 1.89 13.09
N LEU A 3 6.40 1.25 11.94
CA LEU A 3 5.65 1.53 10.71
C LEU A 3 4.13 1.37 10.86
N CYS A 4 3.68 0.35 11.58
CA CYS A 4 2.25 0.17 11.81
C CYS A 4 1.67 1.28 12.72
N LEU A 5 2.39 1.67 13.76
CA LEU A 5 1.99 2.77 14.64
C LEU A 5 1.95 4.10 13.89
N THR A 6 2.97 4.39 13.07
CA THR A 6 3.00 5.60 12.24
C THR A 6 1.89 5.61 11.18
N ALA A 7 1.58 4.47 10.57
CA ALA A 7 0.47 4.34 9.63
C ALA A 7 -0.87 4.69 10.29
N VAL A 8 -1.16 4.07 11.44
CA VAL A 8 -2.38 4.35 12.21
C VAL A 8 -2.44 5.82 12.65
N SER A 9 -1.34 6.35 13.20
CA SER A 9 -1.27 7.76 13.61
C SER A 9 -1.49 8.71 12.43
N ALA A 10 -0.89 8.43 11.27
CA ALA A 10 -1.07 9.25 10.07
C ALA A 10 -2.53 9.22 9.56
N ILE A 11 -3.19 8.06 9.61
CA ILE A 11 -4.61 7.94 9.27
C ILE A 11 -5.47 8.77 10.23
N ILE A 12 -5.24 8.63 11.55
CA ILE A 12 -6.02 9.36 12.57
C ILE A 12 -5.82 10.87 12.44
N LEU A 13 -4.58 11.32 12.31
CA LEU A 13 -4.26 12.74 12.11
C LEU A 13 -4.85 13.28 10.80
N GLY A 14 -4.95 12.43 9.79
CA GLY A 14 -5.50 12.79 8.48
C GLY A 14 -7.02 12.88 8.41
N MET A 15 -7.73 12.40 9.42
CA MET A 15 -9.20 12.42 9.43
C MET A 15 -9.72 13.85 9.48
N GLY A 16 -10.47 14.22 8.46
CA GLY A 16 -11.14 15.53 8.41
C GLY A 16 -10.27 16.71 7.93
N MET A 17 -9.03 16.47 7.56
CA MET A 17 -8.13 17.48 7.01
C MET A 17 -7.96 17.36 5.49
N THR A 18 -7.51 18.44 4.85
CA THR A 18 -7.09 18.39 3.44
C THR A 18 -5.78 17.61 3.30
N THR A 19 -5.56 16.98 2.16
CA THR A 19 -4.35 16.16 1.90
C THR A 19 -3.04 16.92 2.14
N THR A 20 -2.99 18.21 1.77
CA THR A 20 -1.83 19.06 2.00
C THR A 20 -1.59 19.30 3.49
N ALA A 21 -2.63 19.63 4.26
CA ALA A 21 -2.53 19.86 5.69
C ALA A 21 -2.09 18.60 6.43
N VAL A 22 -2.66 17.45 6.08
CA VAL A 22 -2.27 16.15 6.64
C VAL A 22 -0.80 15.88 6.38
N TYR A 23 -0.36 16.03 5.13
CA TYR A 23 1.04 15.75 4.78
C TYR A 23 2.00 16.64 5.58
N ILE A 24 1.74 17.95 5.66
CA ILE A 24 2.59 18.87 6.42
C ILE A 24 2.66 18.45 7.90
N THR A 25 1.51 18.11 8.49
CA THR A 25 1.43 17.72 9.91
C THR A 25 2.19 16.39 10.15
N VAL A 26 1.93 15.38 9.33
CA VAL A 26 2.58 14.07 9.45
C VAL A 26 4.08 14.15 9.14
N ALA A 27 4.46 14.95 8.14
CA ALA A 27 5.86 15.18 7.80
C ALA A 27 6.63 15.87 8.95
N ALA A 28 6.01 16.81 9.65
CA ALA A 28 6.64 17.49 10.78
C ALA A 28 6.74 16.61 12.05
N LEU A 29 5.73 15.79 12.32
CA LEU A 29 5.63 15.06 13.59
C LEU A 29 6.17 13.63 13.53
N ILE A 30 6.01 12.95 12.40
CA ILE A 30 6.23 11.50 12.27
C ILE A 30 7.47 11.18 11.44
N VAL A 31 7.68 11.88 10.33
CA VAL A 31 8.79 11.58 9.42
C VAL A 31 10.16 11.62 10.07
N PRO A 32 10.48 12.57 10.99
CA PRO A 32 11.78 12.58 11.66
C PRO A 32 12.07 11.27 12.40
N SER A 33 11.09 10.73 13.13
CA SER A 33 11.24 9.46 13.86
C SER A 33 11.48 8.27 12.94
N LEU A 34 10.90 8.28 11.74
CA LEU A 34 11.15 7.25 10.71
C LEU A 34 12.59 7.33 10.19
N ILE A 35 13.07 8.55 9.93
CA ILE A 35 14.44 8.78 9.44
C ILE A 35 15.47 8.39 10.52
N GLU A 36 15.24 8.79 11.78
CA GLU A 36 16.08 8.41 12.90
C GLU A 36 16.14 6.89 13.12
N SER A 37 15.09 6.16 12.75
CA SER A 37 15.08 4.70 12.79
C SER A 37 15.78 4.03 11.60
N GLY A 38 16.43 4.80 10.73
CA GLY A 38 17.21 4.31 9.59
C GLY A 38 16.43 4.15 8.29
N ILE A 39 15.18 4.65 8.21
CA ILE A 39 14.41 4.65 6.96
C ILE A 39 14.90 5.79 6.07
N MET A 40 15.10 5.50 4.79
CA MET A 40 15.49 6.49 3.79
C MET A 40 14.51 7.67 3.77
N PRO A 41 14.99 8.94 3.73
CA PRO A 41 14.12 10.11 3.82
C PRO A 41 12.98 10.14 2.80
N ILE A 42 13.26 9.82 1.54
CA ILE A 42 12.24 9.79 0.48
C ILE A 42 11.16 8.72 0.77
N ALA A 43 11.56 7.54 1.27
CA ALA A 43 10.62 6.48 1.63
C ALA A 43 9.76 6.87 2.83
N ALA A 44 10.35 7.52 3.84
CA ALA A 44 9.62 8.03 5.02
C ALA A 44 8.58 9.08 4.62
N HIS A 45 8.94 10.03 3.76
CA HIS A 45 8.02 11.04 3.24
C HIS A 45 6.91 10.43 2.38
N MET A 46 7.23 9.48 1.49
CA MET A 46 6.23 8.78 0.69
C MET A 46 5.29 7.96 1.55
N PHE A 47 5.81 7.28 2.57
CA PHE A 47 5.00 6.56 3.55
C PHE A 47 4.00 7.47 4.26
N ALA A 48 4.47 8.59 4.79
CA ALA A 48 3.65 9.59 5.45
C ALA A 48 2.57 10.18 4.52
N PHE A 49 2.96 10.54 3.29
CA PHE A 49 2.06 11.08 2.29
C PHE A 49 0.93 10.10 1.93
N TYR A 50 1.27 8.84 1.65
CA TYR A 50 0.28 7.83 1.28
C TYR A 50 -0.74 7.61 2.39
N PHE A 51 -0.32 7.45 3.65
CA PHE A 51 -1.26 7.27 4.76
C PHE A 51 -2.08 8.51 5.06
N GLY A 52 -1.52 9.70 4.84
CA GLY A 52 -2.27 10.94 4.86
C GLY A 52 -3.39 10.96 3.81
N VAL A 53 -3.09 10.56 2.56
CA VAL A 53 -4.10 10.50 1.48
C VAL A 53 -5.14 9.40 1.74
N VAL A 54 -4.71 8.24 2.22
CA VAL A 54 -5.59 7.11 2.52
C VAL A 54 -6.65 7.45 3.58
N SER A 55 -6.34 8.35 4.52
CA SER A 55 -7.31 8.81 5.52
C SER A 55 -8.61 9.36 4.91
N THR A 56 -8.53 9.92 3.70
CA THR A 56 -9.71 10.50 3.00
C THR A 56 -10.72 9.46 2.51
N ILE A 57 -10.32 8.19 2.41
CA ILE A 57 -11.20 7.07 2.02
C ILE A 57 -11.45 6.10 3.19
N THR A 58 -10.76 6.30 4.32
CA THR A 58 -10.82 5.39 5.48
C THR A 58 -11.92 5.81 6.45
N PRO A 59 -12.87 4.93 6.82
CA PRO A 59 -13.82 5.21 7.90
C PRO A 59 -13.08 5.53 9.23
N PRO A 60 -13.67 6.36 10.11
CA PRO A 60 -15.05 6.86 10.12
C PRO A 60 -15.26 8.20 9.39
N VAL A 61 -14.21 8.95 8.98
CA VAL A 61 -14.31 10.32 8.45
C VAL A 61 -13.96 10.40 6.95
N ALA A 62 -14.11 9.40 6.20
CA ALA A 62 -13.77 9.22 4.79
C ALA A 62 -14.35 10.29 3.85
N LEU A 63 -13.84 11.53 3.88
CA LEU A 63 -14.39 12.70 3.21
C LEU A 63 -14.59 12.49 1.70
N ALA A 64 -13.61 11.91 1.02
CA ALA A 64 -13.71 11.66 -0.42
C ALA A 64 -14.81 10.62 -0.73
N SER A 65 -14.90 9.57 0.07
CA SER A 65 -15.94 8.55 -0.07
C SER A 65 -17.34 9.10 0.24
N PHE A 66 -17.46 10.00 1.22
CA PHE A 66 -18.74 10.64 1.55
C PHE A 66 -19.19 11.60 0.45
N ALA A 67 -18.26 12.33 -0.16
CA ALA A 67 -18.58 13.15 -1.34
C ALA A 67 -19.07 12.29 -2.51
N GLY A 68 -18.39 11.17 -2.78
CA GLY A 68 -18.83 10.19 -3.79
C GLY A 68 -20.21 9.59 -3.47
N ALA A 69 -20.46 9.26 -2.20
CA ALA A 69 -21.74 8.74 -1.74
C ALA A 69 -22.88 9.73 -1.95
N ALA A 70 -22.64 11.02 -1.72
CA ALA A 70 -23.63 12.09 -1.95
C ALA A 70 -24.01 12.18 -3.43
N ILE A 71 -23.04 12.09 -4.34
CA ILE A 71 -23.28 12.10 -5.79
C ILE A 71 -24.04 10.84 -6.22
N ALA A 72 -23.63 9.67 -5.72
CA ALA A 72 -24.25 8.38 -6.05
C ALA A 72 -25.56 8.12 -5.31
N LYS A 73 -25.98 9.02 -4.40
CA LYS A 73 -27.14 8.84 -3.52
C LYS A 73 -27.12 7.52 -2.76
N SER A 74 -25.93 7.09 -2.31
CA SER A 74 -25.70 5.86 -1.59
C SER A 74 -25.40 6.11 -0.10
N PRO A 75 -25.54 5.09 0.79
CA PRO A 75 -25.22 5.25 2.21
C PRO A 75 -23.72 5.60 2.40
N PRO A 76 -23.38 6.70 3.09
CA PRO A 76 -21.99 7.19 3.18
C PRO A 76 -21.02 6.18 3.80
N MET A 77 -21.40 5.56 4.92
CA MET A 77 -20.51 4.62 5.62
C MET A 77 -20.26 3.33 4.81
N SER A 78 -21.28 2.81 4.14
CA SER A 78 -21.15 1.65 3.25
C SER A 78 -20.21 1.97 2.08
N THR A 79 -20.39 3.15 1.48
CA THR A 79 -19.51 3.63 0.41
C THR A 79 -18.05 3.77 0.87
N ALA A 80 -17.82 4.26 2.09
CA ALA A 80 -16.48 4.40 2.65
C ALA A 80 -15.82 3.03 2.88
N VAL A 81 -16.57 2.04 3.37
CA VAL A 81 -16.06 0.67 3.53
C VAL A 81 -15.70 0.05 2.18
N GLU A 82 -16.54 0.21 1.16
CA GLU A 82 -16.23 -0.28 -0.19
C GLU A 82 -15.05 0.46 -0.81
N SER A 83 -14.96 1.78 -0.62
CA SER A 83 -13.79 2.57 -1.07
C SER A 83 -12.48 2.07 -0.44
N SER A 84 -12.50 1.71 0.83
CA SER A 84 -11.33 1.15 1.52
C SER A 84 -10.94 -0.22 0.97
N LYS A 85 -11.90 -1.07 0.62
CA LYS A 85 -11.64 -2.38 -0.01
C LYS A 85 -11.02 -2.21 -1.40
N VAL A 86 -11.62 -1.38 -2.24
CA VAL A 86 -11.08 -1.08 -3.58
C VAL A 86 -9.70 -0.41 -3.47
N GLY A 87 -9.51 0.45 -2.47
CA GLY A 87 -8.27 1.15 -2.21
C GLY A 87 -7.21 0.35 -1.45
N ILE A 88 -7.36 -0.96 -1.25
CA ILE A 88 -6.50 -1.77 -0.37
C ILE A 88 -5.00 -1.67 -0.71
N ALA A 89 -4.65 -1.52 -1.99
CA ALA A 89 -3.28 -1.31 -2.41
C ALA A 89 -2.63 -0.08 -1.77
N LYS A 90 -3.39 0.98 -1.56
CA LYS A 90 -2.88 2.22 -0.97
C LYS A 90 -2.42 2.05 0.48
N TYR A 91 -2.90 1.02 1.18
CA TYR A 91 -2.44 0.67 2.52
C TYR A 91 -1.16 -0.18 2.51
N ILE A 92 -0.90 -0.90 1.42
CA ILE A 92 0.22 -1.86 1.33
C ILE A 92 1.43 -1.26 0.60
N VAL A 93 1.19 -0.50 -0.48
CA VAL A 93 2.26 0.11 -1.28
C VAL A 93 3.24 0.96 -0.46
N PRO A 94 2.82 1.76 0.55
CA PRO A 94 3.78 2.51 1.37
C PRO A 94 4.80 1.63 2.10
N PHE A 95 4.39 0.45 2.57
CA PHE A 95 5.34 -0.51 3.14
C PHE A 95 6.33 -1.02 2.10
N ALA A 96 5.87 -1.24 0.85
CA ALA A 96 6.76 -1.64 -0.23
C ALA A 96 7.84 -0.58 -0.51
N PHE A 97 7.54 0.72 -0.42
CA PHE A 97 8.53 1.79 -0.55
C PHE A 97 9.62 1.73 0.52
N VAL A 98 9.25 1.41 1.75
CA VAL A 98 10.20 1.33 2.86
C VAL A 98 11.11 0.11 2.72
N TYR A 99 10.57 -1.03 2.29
CA TYR A 99 11.33 -2.29 2.16
C TYR A 99 12.02 -2.45 0.81
N ASN A 100 11.61 -1.70 -0.21
CA ASN A 100 12.17 -1.78 -1.57
C ASN A 100 12.45 -0.37 -2.14
N PRO A 101 13.60 0.22 -1.82
CA PRO A 101 13.99 1.54 -2.32
C PRO A 101 14.04 1.65 -3.85
N SER A 102 14.24 0.53 -4.56
CA SER A 102 14.23 0.52 -6.04
C SER A 102 12.91 1.00 -6.64
N LEU A 103 11.78 0.89 -5.90
CA LEU A 103 10.49 1.48 -6.31
C LEU A 103 10.51 3.00 -6.36
N LEU A 104 11.41 3.63 -5.62
CA LEU A 104 11.63 5.08 -5.58
C LEU A 104 12.79 5.51 -6.50
N MET A 105 13.16 4.64 -7.46
CA MET A 105 14.25 4.84 -8.40
C MET A 105 15.63 4.99 -7.72
N GLU A 106 15.77 4.48 -6.52
CA GLU A 106 17.06 4.40 -5.83
C GLU A 106 17.77 3.09 -6.24
N GLY A 107 18.82 3.24 -7.03
CA GLY A 107 19.62 2.12 -7.55
C GLY A 107 19.56 1.96 -9.08
N PRO A 108 20.04 0.82 -9.63
CA PRO A 108 20.03 0.56 -11.06
C PRO A 108 18.62 0.51 -11.64
N ILE A 109 18.42 1.17 -12.78
CA ILE A 109 17.10 1.32 -13.43
C ILE A 109 16.43 -0.04 -13.72
N ILE A 110 17.21 -1.08 -13.99
CA ILE A 110 16.68 -2.43 -14.26
C ILE A 110 15.91 -2.99 -13.06
N TRP A 111 16.39 -2.73 -11.84
CA TRP A 111 15.72 -3.16 -10.61
C TRP A 111 14.48 -2.34 -10.31
N SER A 112 14.49 -1.06 -10.66
CA SER A 112 13.30 -0.20 -10.54
C SER A 112 12.17 -0.68 -11.46
N ILE A 113 12.49 -1.02 -12.70
CA ILE A 113 11.52 -1.57 -13.66
C ILE A 113 10.98 -2.91 -13.15
N TYR A 114 11.87 -3.80 -12.70
CA TYR A 114 11.48 -5.11 -12.15
C TYR A 114 10.56 -4.96 -10.93
N SER A 115 10.93 -4.12 -9.97
CA SER A 115 10.13 -3.86 -8.77
C SER A 115 8.77 -3.25 -9.09
N LEU A 116 8.70 -2.36 -10.08
CA LEU A 116 7.45 -1.77 -10.54
C LEU A 116 6.51 -2.84 -11.12
N ILE A 117 7.03 -3.69 -12.01
CA ILE A 117 6.25 -4.79 -12.60
C ILE A 117 5.78 -5.76 -11.52
N SER A 118 6.66 -6.12 -10.58
CA SER A 118 6.35 -7.03 -9.48
C SER A 118 5.21 -6.48 -8.59
N VAL A 119 5.25 -5.20 -8.24
CA VAL A 119 4.20 -4.56 -7.42
C VAL A 119 2.88 -4.46 -8.19
N LEU A 120 2.90 -4.16 -9.49
CA LEU A 120 1.69 -4.14 -10.32
C LEU A 120 1.04 -5.52 -10.41
N LEU A 121 1.83 -6.57 -10.59
CA LEU A 121 1.35 -7.95 -10.59
C LEU A 121 0.83 -8.37 -9.22
N ALA A 122 1.55 -8.02 -8.16
CA ALA A 122 1.11 -8.25 -6.77
C ALA A 122 -0.26 -7.62 -6.50
N TYR A 123 -0.42 -6.38 -6.93
CA TYR A 123 -1.69 -5.68 -6.79
C TYR A 123 -2.82 -6.35 -7.56
N TRP A 124 -2.56 -6.76 -8.80
CA TRP A 124 -3.54 -7.48 -9.60
C TRP A 124 -3.94 -8.81 -8.93
N CYS A 125 -2.98 -9.62 -8.51
CA CYS A 125 -3.24 -10.87 -7.80
C CYS A 125 -4.05 -10.63 -6.50
N MET A 126 -3.72 -9.56 -5.77
CA MET A 126 -4.45 -9.21 -4.54
C MET A 126 -5.90 -8.84 -4.82
N THR A 127 -6.15 -8.04 -5.86
CA THR A 127 -7.50 -7.66 -6.26
C THR A 127 -8.32 -8.90 -6.67
N LEU A 128 -7.73 -9.81 -7.44
CA LEU A 128 -8.37 -11.07 -7.82
C LEU A 128 -8.73 -11.94 -6.60
N GLY A 129 -7.84 -11.99 -5.62
CA GLY A 129 -8.06 -12.72 -4.38
C GLY A 129 -9.16 -12.13 -3.52
N LEU A 130 -9.24 -10.80 -3.41
CA LEU A 130 -10.24 -10.10 -2.60
C LEU A 130 -11.62 -10.12 -3.26
N GLU A 131 -11.71 -9.74 -4.54
CA GLU A 131 -12.98 -9.71 -5.29
C GLU A 131 -13.51 -11.11 -5.57
N GLY A 132 -12.63 -12.09 -5.76
CA GLY A 132 -13.01 -13.47 -6.04
C GLY A 132 -13.67 -13.67 -7.42
N TRP A 133 -13.40 -12.75 -8.37
CA TRP A 133 -13.94 -12.78 -9.71
C TRP A 133 -12.85 -12.59 -10.75
N PHE A 134 -12.74 -13.54 -11.67
CA PHE A 134 -11.92 -13.43 -12.88
C PHE A 134 -12.52 -14.33 -13.95
N ASN A 135 -13.18 -13.74 -14.95
CA ASN A 135 -13.87 -14.47 -16.01
C ASN A 135 -14.90 -15.51 -15.49
N GLY A 136 -15.29 -15.39 -14.22
CA GLY A 136 -16.16 -16.27 -13.45
C GLY A 136 -15.83 -16.24 -11.96
N LYS A 137 -16.67 -16.83 -11.12
CA LYS A 137 -16.42 -16.93 -9.66
C LYS A 137 -15.19 -17.81 -9.40
N LEU A 138 -14.21 -17.23 -8.67
CA LEU A 138 -13.04 -17.99 -8.23
C LEU A 138 -13.39 -18.88 -7.03
N ASN A 139 -12.91 -20.11 -7.06
CA ASN A 139 -12.99 -21.03 -5.94
C ASN A 139 -12.08 -20.53 -4.78
N ALA A 140 -12.44 -20.89 -3.54
CA ALA A 140 -11.68 -20.47 -2.33
C ALA A 140 -10.17 -20.79 -2.46
N PHE A 141 -9.82 -21.94 -3.01
CA PHE A 141 -8.42 -22.32 -3.22
C PHE A 141 -7.67 -21.35 -4.17
N LYS A 142 -8.29 -20.96 -5.29
CA LYS A 142 -7.69 -20.00 -6.23
C LYS A 142 -7.55 -18.60 -5.61
N ARG A 143 -8.50 -18.20 -4.77
CA ARG A 143 -8.46 -16.93 -4.04
C ARG A 143 -7.30 -16.90 -3.04
N THR A 144 -7.14 -17.95 -2.24
CA THR A 144 -6.02 -18.04 -1.28
C THR A 144 -4.68 -18.10 -2.00
N LEU A 145 -4.57 -18.80 -3.12
CA LEU A 145 -3.36 -18.85 -3.92
C LEU A 145 -3.00 -17.46 -4.48
N ALA A 146 -3.98 -16.72 -5.00
CA ALA A 146 -3.78 -15.36 -5.50
C ALA A 146 -3.32 -14.40 -4.38
N LEU A 147 -3.87 -14.51 -3.17
CA LEU A 147 -3.44 -13.71 -2.02
C LEU A 147 -2.02 -14.06 -1.56
N ILE A 148 -1.67 -15.33 -1.50
CA ILE A 148 -0.31 -15.77 -1.16
C ILE A 148 0.68 -15.29 -2.23
N GLY A 149 0.33 -15.45 -3.52
CA GLY A 149 1.14 -14.95 -4.64
C GLY A 149 1.35 -13.44 -4.59
N SER A 150 0.31 -12.67 -4.23
CA SER A 150 0.44 -11.21 -4.08
C SER A 150 1.42 -10.83 -2.97
N VAL A 151 1.37 -11.50 -1.83
CA VAL A 151 2.32 -11.27 -0.72
C VAL A 151 3.74 -11.65 -1.14
N ALA A 152 3.92 -12.78 -1.82
CA ALA A 152 5.23 -13.22 -2.30
C ALA A 152 5.85 -12.22 -3.30
N LEU A 153 5.04 -11.63 -4.19
CA LEU A 153 5.48 -10.62 -5.16
C LEU A 153 5.83 -9.26 -4.52
N LEU A 154 5.25 -8.95 -3.36
CA LEU A 154 5.57 -7.73 -2.59
C LEU A 154 6.89 -7.84 -1.83
N ILE A 155 7.39 -9.06 -1.59
CA ILE A 155 8.69 -9.24 -0.95
C ILE A 155 9.76 -8.75 -1.94
N PRO A 156 10.57 -7.73 -1.57
CA PRO A 156 11.61 -7.24 -2.46
C PRO A 156 12.59 -8.36 -2.76
N PRO A 157 13.21 -8.36 -3.96
CA PRO A 157 14.33 -9.25 -4.22
C PRO A 157 15.39 -8.96 -3.17
N LEU A 158 15.64 -9.92 -2.29
CA LEU A 158 16.60 -9.81 -1.19
C LEU A 158 18.02 -9.72 -1.78
N GLN A 159 18.39 -8.56 -2.28
CA GLN A 159 19.77 -8.25 -2.57
C GLN A 159 20.51 -8.15 -1.23
N ASN A 160 21.33 -9.13 -0.95
CA ASN A 160 22.37 -9.15 0.10
C ASN A 160 21.98 -9.31 1.57
N ILE A 161 20.74 -9.69 1.95
CA ILE A 161 20.52 -9.99 3.36
C ILE A 161 21.01 -11.41 3.74
N TYR A 162 20.97 -12.37 2.80
CA TYR A 162 21.37 -13.77 3.07
C TYR A 162 22.08 -14.48 1.90
N GLY A 163 22.58 -13.78 0.88
CA GLY A 163 23.23 -14.44 -0.27
C GLY A 163 22.29 -15.29 -1.14
N ILE A 164 20.98 -15.18 -0.95
CA ILE A 164 19.96 -15.84 -1.75
C ILE A 164 19.32 -14.75 -2.63
N ASP A 165 19.47 -14.87 -3.95
CA ASP A 165 18.86 -13.95 -4.89
C ASP A 165 17.35 -13.97 -4.72
N GLY A 166 16.77 -12.87 -4.27
CA GLY A 166 15.33 -12.71 -4.03
C GLY A 166 14.44 -12.88 -5.27
N ILE A 167 15.05 -13.02 -6.44
CA ILE A 167 14.41 -13.39 -7.71
C ILE A 167 13.62 -14.70 -7.55
N TYR A 168 14.13 -15.68 -6.79
CA TYR A 168 13.47 -16.96 -6.59
C TYR A 168 12.11 -16.86 -5.87
N TYR A 169 11.96 -15.94 -4.91
CA TYR A 169 10.70 -15.77 -4.19
C TYR A 169 9.61 -15.13 -5.05
N ASN A 170 10.01 -14.23 -5.97
CA ASN A 170 9.06 -13.62 -6.90
C ASN A 170 8.60 -14.59 -8.00
N PHE A 171 9.42 -15.56 -8.38
CA PHE A 171 9.00 -16.63 -9.30
C PHE A 171 7.91 -17.53 -8.69
N ILE A 172 7.94 -17.76 -7.39
CA ILE A 172 6.90 -18.54 -6.69
C ILE A 172 5.56 -17.80 -6.68
N GLY A 173 5.58 -16.45 -6.67
CA GLY A 173 4.36 -15.64 -6.71
C GLY A 173 3.67 -15.58 -8.09
N VAL A 174 4.37 -15.93 -9.17
CA VAL A 174 3.85 -15.90 -10.56
C VAL A 174 3.31 -17.27 -11.00
N LEU A 175 3.68 -18.38 -10.35
CA LEU A 175 3.15 -19.74 -10.60
C LEU A 175 1.82 -19.95 -9.86
#